data_740ade96d5775afae4d44f44f6a752a3
#
_entry.id   740ade96d5775afae4d44f44f6a752a3
#
_cell.length_a   1.000
_cell.length_b   1.000
_cell.length_c   1.000
_cell.angle_alpha   90.00
_cell.angle_beta   90.00
_cell.angle_gamma   90.00
#
_symmetry.space_group_name_H-M   'P 1'
#
loop_
_entity.id
_entity.type
_entity.pdbx_description
1 polymer ?
#
loop_
_entity_poly.entity_id
_entity_poly.type
_entity_poly.pdbx_seq_one_letter_code
_entity_poly.pdbx_strand_id
1 'polypeptide(L)'
;METMAGTIRSMIDTATPFEESPKLTQFAHGGGCGCKIAPGLLREILARAPQGLVPPELMVGTETADDAAVYRLNATQALVATTDFFTPIVDDPYDFGRIAATNALSDIYAMGGTPILALALVGMPIAKLAPEVIGRVLEGGASVCREAGIPIAGGHSIDVLEPIYGLVGLGLVHPDRVRRNADAQAGDVLVLGKPLGVGVLSAALKKGQLDGAGYAEMLRHTTQLNRVGMALGQMDGVHAMTDVTGFGLAGHLLEICRGSCLSAQVELASLPLIGSAVQWAREGVATGASGRNWAAYGNDVDWPADAPEWQRTLCTDPQTSGGLLVSCAASAAPAVLQAFQSSGFAQAAVVGRMQACEHDRGSRLAFA
;
A
#
# COMPACT_ATOMS: atom_id res chain seq x y z
N MET A 1 -29.78 -52.54 29.27
CA MET A 1 -28.70 -51.86 28.53
C MET A 1 -29.24 -51.35 27.20
N GLU A 2 -30.35 -50.60 27.25
CA GLU A 2 -31.01 -50.04 26.04
C GLU A 2 -31.66 -48.70 26.37
N THR A 3 -30.93 -47.70 26.85
CA THR A 3 -31.48 -46.36 27.13
C THR A 3 -30.45 -45.22 27.04
N MET A 4 -29.28 -45.46 26.48
CA MET A 4 -28.28 -44.37 26.25
C MET A 4 -27.94 -44.04 24.78
N ALA A 5 -28.48 -44.80 23.83
CA ALA A 5 -28.23 -44.58 22.40
C ALA A 5 -29.24 -43.63 21.72
N GLY A 6 -30.35 -43.28 22.40
CA GLY A 6 -31.41 -42.43 21.85
C GLY A 6 -31.24 -40.94 22.03
N THR A 7 -30.38 -40.48 22.94
CA THR A 7 -30.26 -39.06 23.32
C THR A 7 -29.16 -38.34 22.55
N ILE A 8 -28.25 -39.01 21.87
CA ILE A 8 -27.15 -38.41 21.10
C ILE A 8 -27.55 -38.12 19.64
N ARG A 9 -28.64 -38.71 19.14
CA ARG A 9 -29.07 -38.53 17.74
C ARG A 9 -30.01 -37.35 17.48
N SER A 10 -30.44 -36.61 18.52
CA SER A 10 -31.33 -35.45 18.37
C SER A 10 -30.62 -34.09 18.52
N MET A 11 -29.29 -34.05 18.64
CA MET A 11 -28.50 -32.82 18.74
C MET A 11 -27.71 -32.48 17.47
N ILE A 12 -27.91 -33.21 16.37
CA ILE A 12 -27.11 -33.00 15.13
C ILE A 12 -27.97 -32.44 13.98
N ASP A 13 -29.21 -32.10 14.19
CA ASP A 13 -30.09 -31.63 13.10
C ASP A 13 -30.80 -30.31 13.44
N THR A 14 -30.01 -29.26 13.78
CA THR A 14 -30.40 -27.87 13.53
C THR A 14 -29.21 -27.20 12.86
N ALA A 15 -29.01 -27.51 11.56
CA ALA A 15 -28.32 -26.62 10.66
C ALA A 15 -29.11 -25.31 10.65
N THR A 16 -28.69 -24.33 11.46
CA THR A 16 -29.08 -22.95 11.30
C THR A 16 -28.84 -22.56 9.83
N PRO A 17 -29.80 -21.89 9.17
CA PRO A 17 -29.57 -21.36 7.82
C PRO A 17 -28.25 -20.59 7.85
N PHE A 18 -27.44 -20.71 6.82
CA PHE A 18 -26.23 -19.92 6.62
C PHE A 18 -26.57 -18.45 6.90
N GLU A 19 -26.28 -17.97 8.10
CA GLU A 19 -26.23 -16.53 8.34
C GLU A 19 -25.24 -15.97 7.33
N GLU A 20 -25.65 -14.99 6.53
CA GLU A 20 -24.76 -14.29 5.60
C GLU A 20 -23.47 -13.93 6.36
N SER A 21 -22.33 -14.32 5.81
CA SER A 21 -21.04 -14.02 6.42
C SER A 21 -20.98 -12.52 6.73
N PRO A 22 -20.56 -12.11 7.93
CA PRO A 22 -20.59 -10.70 8.32
C PRO A 22 -19.73 -9.87 7.35
N LYS A 23 -20.29 -8.77 6.86
CA LYS A 23 -19.56 -7.83 6.00
C LYS A 23 -18.52 -7.07 6.81
N LEU A 24 -17.24 -7.39 6.68
CA LEU A 24 -16.17 -6.83 7.50
C LEU A 24 -16.08 -5.30 7.39
N THR A 25 -16.36 -4.71 6.23
CA THR A 25 -16.33 -3.26 6.03
C THR A 25 -17.34 -2.49 6.89
N GLN A 26 -18.40 -3.16 7.38
CA GLN A 26 -19.38 -2.55 8.27
C GLN A 26 -18.88 -2.36 9.71
N PHE A 27 -17.83 -3.05 10.11
CA PHE A 27 -17.22 -2.93 11.43
C PHE A 27 -16.14 -1.86 11.51
N ALA A 28 -15.85 -1.14 10.42
CA ALA A 28 -14.78 -0.17 10.34
C ALA A 28 -15.28 1.19 9.85
N HIS A 29 -14.81 2.29 10.47
CA HIS A 29 -15.12 3.65 10.03
C HIS A 29 -14.37 4.03 8.75
N GLY A 30 -13.16 3.51 8.53
CA GLY A 30 -12.33 3.65 7.35
C GLY A 30 -12.16 2.32 6.61
N GLY A 31 -11.27 2.24 5.64
CA GLY A 31 -10.93 1.01 4.93
C GLY A 31 -9.55 1.10 4.27
N GLY A 32 -8.77 0.01 4.39
CA GLY A 32 -7.43 -0.07 3.81
C GLY A 32 -6.52 1.08 4.22
N CYS A 33 -5.59 1.45 3.35
CA CYS A 33 -4.66 2.57 3.60
C CYS A 33 -5.35 3.94 3.76
N GLY A 34 -6.63 4.07 3.41
CA GLY A 34 -7.42 5.28 3.65
C GLY A 34 -7.73 5.57 5.14
N CYS A 35 -7.47 4.63 6.06
CA CYS A 35 -7.58 4.83 7.51
C CYS A 35 -6.34 5.49 8.14
N LYS A 36 -5.25 5.67 7.40
CA LYS A 36 -4.02 6.33 7.91
C LYS A 36 -4.33 7.74 8.43
N ILE A 37 -3.60 8.17 9.45
CA ILE A 37 -3.65 9.54 9.95
C ILE A 37 -3.22 10.49 8.84
N ALA A 38 -3.96 11.60 8.65
CA ALA A 38 -3.63 12.57 7.61
C ALA A 38 -2.18 13.08 7.77
N PRO A 39 -1.43 13.28 6.65
CA PRO A 39 0.01 13.58 6.69
C PRO A 39 0.34 14.85 7.51
N GLY A 40 -0.51 15.88 7.44
CA GLY A 40 -0.35 17.12 8.22
C GLY A 40 -0.43 16.88 9.72
N LEU A 41 -1.46 16.16 10.17
CA LEU A 41 -1.65 15.82 11.58
C LEU A 41 -0.54 14.88 12.09
N LEU A 42 -0.14 13.90 11.27
CA LEU A 42 0.95 13.00 11.64
C LEU A 42 2.26 13.76 11.87
N ARG A 43 2.59 14.74 11.02
CA ARG A 43 3.76 15.61 11.21
C ARG A 43 3.69 16.39 12.51
N GLU A 44 2.52 16.94 12.88
CA GLU A 44 2.33 17.65 14.16
C GLU A 44 2.53 16.71 15.37
N ILE A 45 2.04 15.49 15.29
CA ILE A 45 2.21 14.48 16.35
C ILE A 45 3.68 14.12 16.49
N LEU A 46 4.37 13.81 15.39
CA LEU A 46 5.77 13.41 15.38
C LEU A 46 6.70 14.56 15.84
N ALA A 47 6.38 15.81 15.51
CA ALA A 47 7.14 16.99 15.99
C ALA A 47 7.09 17.15 17.51
N ARG A 48 6.12 16.53 18.21
CA ARG A 48 6.01 16.54 19.67
C ARG A 48 6.64 15.31 20.32
N ALA A 49 6.98 14.28 19.53
CA ALA A 49 7.66 13.11 20.04
C ALA A 49 9.14 13.44 20.29
N PRO A 50 9.73 12.91 21.40
CA PRO A 50 11.15 13.08 21.61
C PRO A 50 11.92 12.36 20.50
N GLN A 51 13.01 13.00 20.05
CA GLN A 51 13.92 12.34 19.12
C GLN A 51 14.54 11.11 19.77
N GLY A 52 14.46 9.96 19.07
CA GLY A 52 15.08 8.72 19.50
C GLY A 52 16.60 8.72 19.29
N LEU A 53 17.23 7.64 19.69
CA LEU A 53 18.64 7.39 19.35
C LEU A 53 18.75 7.14 17.84
N VAL A 54 19.72 7.79 17.21
CA VAL A 54 20.08 7.56 15.80
C VAL A 54 21.51 6.99 15.76
N PRO A 55 21.65 5.66 15.90
CA PRO A 55 22.96 5.02 15.82
C PRO A 55 23.50 5.09 14.38
N PRO A 56 24.81 5.05 14.18
CA PRO A 56 25.41 5.13 12.83
C PRO A 56 25.03 3.95 11.91
N GLU A 57 24.56 2.85 12.47
CA GLU A 57 24.04 1.69 11.73
C GLU A 57 22.62 1.91 11.18
N LEU A 58 21.86 2.88 11.70
CA LEU A 58 20.54 3.24 11.16
C LEU A 58 20.73 4.04 9.86
N MET A 59 20.55 3.36 8.75
CA MET A 59 20.75 3.92 7.40
C MET A 59 19.53 4.71 6.91
N VAL A 60 18.34 4.27 7.30
CA VAL A 60 17.06 4.91 6.98
C VAL A 60 16.21 4.89 8.25
N GLY A 61 15.76 6.05 8.67
CA GLY A 61 14.90 6.26 9.83
C GLY A 61 13.60 6.98 9.45
N THR A 62 13.25 8.03 10.19
CA THR A 62 12.01 8.78 10.00
C THR A 62 12.21 10.10 9.22
N GLU A 63 13.43 10.39 8.77
CA GLU A 63 13.82 11.72 8.29
C GLU A 63 13.26 12.03 6.90
N THR A 64 13.21 11.02 6.01
CA THR A 64 12.86 11.18 4.60
C THR A 64 11.54 10.51 4.22
N ALA A 65 10.78 10.03 5.24
CA ALA A 65 9.48 9.37 5.04
C ALA A 65 9.56 8.20 4.04
N ASP A 66 10.64 7.40 4.15
CA ASP A 66 10.81 6.17 3.38
C ASP A 66 9.84 5.07 3.87
N ASP A 67 9.63 4.05 3.04
CA ASP A 67 8.65 3.00 3.28
C ASP A 67 9.00 2.10 4.47
N ALA A 68 10.29 1.93 4.79
CA ALA A 68 10.75 1.10 5.89
C ALA A 68 12.03 1.64 6.54
N ALA A 69 12.23 1.29 7.82
CA ALA A 69 13.50 1.49 8.49
C ALA A 69 14.55 0.51 7.93
N VAL A 70 15.80 0.98 7.79
CA VAL A 70 16.93 0.15 7.34
C VAL A 70 18.07 0.25 8.34
N TYR A 71 18.47 -0.89 8.87
CA TYR A 71 19.54 -0.98 9.87
C TYR A 71 20.68 -1.87 9.36
N ARG A 72 21.91 -1.34 9.30
CA ARG A 72 23.09 -2.07 8.84
C ARG A 72 23.49 -3.14 9.85
N LEU A 73 23.54 -4.38 9.42
CA LEU A 73 24.02 -5.51 10.23
C LEU A 73 25.53 -5.75 10.06
N ASN A 74 26.02 -5.61 8.82
CA ASN A 74 27.43 -5.77 8.45
C ASN A 74 27.71 -5.11 7.10
N ALA A 75 28.86 -5.37 6.48
CA ALA A 75 29.28 -4.76 5.23
C ALA A 75 28.41 -5.14 4.02
N THR A 76 27.70 -6.29 4.06
CA THR A 76 26.93 -6.82 2.92
C THR A 76 25.44 -6.99 3.19
N GLN A 77 24.99 -6.76 4.44
CA GLN A 77 23.61 -6.96 4.85
C GLN A 77 23.11 -5.80 5.68
N ALA A 78 21.91 -5.34 5.37
CA ALA A 78 21.09 -4.47 6.18
C ALA A 78 19.70 -5.09 6.36
N LEU A 79 19.14 -4.92 7.54
CA LEU A 79 17.78 -5.32 7.88
C LEU A 79 16.82 -4.23 7.40
N VAL A 80 15.82 -4.61 6.64
CA VAL A 80 14.64 -3.79 6.32
C VAL A 80 13.54 -4.21 7.29
N ALA A 81 12.95 -3.27 7.99
CA ALA A 81 11.89 -3.51 8.98
C ALA A 81 10.74 -2.53 8.78
N THR A 82 9.56 -3.05 8.52
CA THR A 82 8.33 -2.27 8.35
C THR A 82 7.18 -2.82 9.19
N THR A 83 6.17 -2.00 9.38
CA THR A 83 4.90 -2.38 9.99
C THR A 83 3.77 -1.68 9.25
N ASP A 84 2.88 -2.45 8.63
CA ASP A 84 1.66 -1.90 8.04
C ASP A 84 0.44 -2.78 8.38
N PHE A 85 -0.63 -2.10 8.81
CA PHE A 85 -1.91 -2.71 9.19
C PHE A 85 -3.03 -1.72 8.98
N PHE A 86 -4.22 -2.21 8.71
CA PHE A 86 -5.38 -1.35 8.48
C PHE A 86 -6.71 -2.07 8.75
N THR A 87 -7.79 -1.32 8.69
CA THR A 87 -9.17 -1.81 8.79
C THR A 87 -9.64 -2.39 7.45
N PRO A 88 -10.65 -3.29 7.43
CA PRO A 88 -11.10 -3.98 6.22
C PRO A 88 -11.44 -3.03 5.07
N ILE A 89 -10.93 -3.36 3.88
CA ILE A 89 -11.22 -2.71 2.60
C ILE A 89 -12.24 -3.52 1.78
N VAL A 90 -12.37 -4.81 2.09
CA VAL A 90 -13.29 -5.76 1.47
C VAL A 90 -14.06 -6.52 2.54
N ASP A 91 -15.19 -7.13 2.17
CA ASP A 91 -16.05 -7.89 3.09
C ASP A 91 -15.59 -9.34 3.28
N ASP A 92 -14.98 -9.95 2.27
CA ASP A 92 -14.45 -11.30 2.38
C ASP A 92 -13.22 -11.33 3.30
N PRO A 93 -13.22 -12.16 4.37
CA PRO A 93 -12.12 -12.17 5.34
C PRO A 93 -10.81 -12.73 4.76
N TYR A 94 -10.88 -13.71 3.85
CA TYR A 94 -9.68 -14.25 3.22
C TYR A 94 -9.02 -13.22 2.31
N ASP A 95 -9.81 -12.51 1.50
CA ASP A 95 -9.30 -11.47 0.63
C ASP A 95 -8.76 -10.27 1.43
N PHE A 96 -9.42 -9.89 2.54
CA PHE A 96 -8.87 -8.88 3.45
C PHE A 96 -7.48 -9.28 3.96
N GLY A 97 -7.31 -10.52 4.40
CA GLY A 97 -6.02 -11.04 4.84
C GLY A 97 -4.95 -11.00 3.75
N ARG A 98 -5.32 -11.39 2.51
CA ARG A 98 -4.41 -11.32 1.34
C ARG A 98 -3.95 -9.90 1.06
N ILE A 99 -4.89 -8.96 0.99
CA ILE A 99 -4.60 -7.55 0.67
C ILE A 99 -3.69 -6.95 1.74
N ALA A 100 -3.97 -7.18 3.03
CA ALA A 100 -3.18 -6.66 4.12
C ALA A 100 -1.73 -7.19 4.12
N ALA A 101 -1.55 -8.48 3.87
CA ALA A 101 -0.22 -9.07 3.78
C ALA A 101 0.55 -8.58 2.54
N THR A 102 -0.12 -8.44 1.39
CA THR A 102 0.48 -7.91 0.16
C THR A 102 0.97 -6.47 0.36
N ASN A 103 0.15 -5.64 1.03
CA ASN A 103 0.50 -4.26 1.34
C ASN A 103 1.70 -4.18 2.28
N ALA A 104 1.71 -4.92 3.39
CA ALA A 104 2.78 -4.87 4.37
C ALA A 104 4.14 -5.36 3.83
N LEU A 105 4.15 -6.31 2.89
CA LEU A 105 5.38 -6.78 2.25
C LEU A 105 5.88 -5.83 1.16
N SER A 106 5.05 -4.92 0.68
CA SER A 106 5.37 -3.98 -0.39
C SER A 106 6.49 -3.03 -0.02
N ASP A 107 6.52 -2.54 1.22
CA ASP A 107 7.55 -1.65 1.73
C ASP A 107 8.96 -2.27 1.62
N ILE A 108 9.09 -3.59 1.88
CA ILE A 108 10.37 -4.27 1.75
C ILE A 108 10.83 -4.28 0.29
N TYR A 109 9.91 -4.51 -0.65
CA TYR A 109 10.20 -4.49 -2.07
C TYR A 109 10.53 -3.08 -2.57
N ALA A 110 9.84 -2.05 -2.04
CA ALA A 110 10.11 -0.64 -2.34
C ALA A 110 11.52 -0.22 -1.92
N MET A 111 12.03 -0.74 -0.81
CA MET A 111 13.42 -0.53 -0.37
C MET A 111 14.45 -1.35 -1.16
N GLY A 112 14.05 -2.12 -2.19
CA GLY A 112 14.93 -3.02 -2.95
C GLY A 112 15.28 -4.32 -2.20
N GLY A 113 14.60 -4.60 -1.08
CA GLY A 113 14.84 -5.71 -0.17
C GLY A 113 14.16 -7.02 -0.57
N THR A 114 14.62 -8.10 0.02
CA THR A 114 14.03 -9.43 -0.06
C THR A 114 13.41 -9.78 1.29
N PRO A 115 12.10 -10.02 1.40
CA PRO A 115 11.48 -10.42 2.65
C PRO A 115 12.01 -11.76 3.14
N ILE A 116 12.13 -11.94 4.46
CA ILE A 116 12.64 -13.17 5.09
C ILE A 116 11.66 -13.80 6.06
N LEU A 117 10.84 -13.00 6.75
CA LEU A 117 9.78 -13.46 7.62
C LEU A 117 8.77 -12.33 7.92
N ALA A 118 7.61 -12.71 8.43
CA ALA A 118 6.62 -11.76 8.93
C ALA A 118 6.12 -12.13 10.34
N LEU A 119 5.60 -11.13 11.06
CA LEU A 119 4.84 -11.31 12.30
C LEU A 119 3.44 -10.71 12.11
N ALA A 120 2.40 -11.46 12.46
CA ALA A 120 1.02 -11.01 12.28
C ALA A 120 0.58 -10.05 13.39
N LEU A 121 -0.08 -8.95 13.00
CA LEU A 121 -0.78 -8.03 13.90
C LEU A 121 -2.29 -8.25 13.73
N VAL A 122 -2.95 -8.67 14.80
CA VAL A 122 -4.35 -9.08 14.77
C VAL A 122 -5.13 -8.34 15.86
N GLY A 123 -5.97 -7.42 15.47
CA GLY A 123 -6.95 -6.80 16.36
C GLY A 123 -8.36 -7.14 15.85
N MET A 124 -9.17 -7.83 16.66
CA MET A 124 -10.50 -8.27 16.23
C MET A 124 -11.53 -8.09 17.33
N PRO A 125 -12.76 -7.66 16.98
CA PRO A 125 -13.86 -7.58 17.93
C PRO A 125 -14.43 -8.98 18.19
N ILE A 126 -13.82 -9.72 19.13
CA ILE A 126 -14.12 -11.14 19.39
C ILE A 126 -15.57 -11.37 19.87
N ALA A 127 -16.23 -10.34 20.39
CA ALA A 127 -17.65 -10.40 20.74
C ALA A 127 -18.60 -10.35 19.52
N LYS A 128 -18.08 -10.01 18.32
CA LYS A 128 -18.87 -9.80 17.09
C LYS A 128 -18.45 -10.69 15.94
N LEU A 129 -17.20 -11.15 15.91
CA LEU A 129 -16.64 -11.96 14.83
C LEU A 129 -16.32 -13.35 15.37
N ALA A 130 -16.88 -14.37 14.73
CA ALA A 130 -16.61 -15.77 15.06
C ALA A 130 -15.13 -16.13 14.78
N PRO A 131 -14.54 -17.05 15.55
CA PRO A 131 -13.16 -17.50 15.34
C PRO A 131 -12.86 -17.97 13.92
N GLU A 132 -13.84 -18.56 13.25
CA GLU A 132 -13.74 -19.04 11.87
C GLU A 132 -13.50 -17.87 10.88
N VAL A 133 -14.18 -16.73 11.08
CA VAL A 133 -14.00 -15.51 10.28
C VAL A 133 -12.59 -14.95 10.48
N ILE A 134 -12.14 -14.90 11.74
CA ILE A 134 -10.78 -14.45 12.08
C ILE A 134 -9.74 -15.40 11.48
N GLY A 135 -9.97 -16.72 11.58
CA GLY A 135 -9.12 -17.75 10.98
C GLY A 135 -8.98 -17.58 9.47
N ARG A 136 -10.05 -17.19 8.76
CA ARG A 136 -10.01 -16.91 7.32
C ARG A 136 -9.13 -15.70 6.98
N VAL A 137 -9.12 -14.64 7.80
CA VAL A 137 -8.20 -13.51 7.63
C VAL A 137 -6.75 -13.97 7.72
N LEU A 138 -6.42 -14.75 8.76
CA LEU A 138 -5.08 -15.29 8.96
C LEU A 138 -4.65 -16.21 7.81
N GLU A 139 -5.55 -17.04 7.32
CA GLU A 139 -5.30 -17.92 6.17
C GLU A 139 -4.98 -17.13 4.91
N GLY A 140 -5.73 -16.03 4.65
CA GLY A 140 -5.45 -15.11 3.55
C GLY A 140 -4.04 -14.52 3.63
N GLY A 141 -3.66 -14.00 4.78
CA GLY A 141 -2.31 -13.48 5.00
C GLY A 141 -1.21 -14.53 4.84
N ALA A 142 -1.44 -15.73 5.40
CA ALA A 142 -0.51 -16.84 5.26
C ALA A 142 -0.33 -17.30 3.81
N SER A 143 -1.38 -17.21 2.98
CA SER A 143 -1.29 -17.56 1.56
C SER A 143 -0.33 -16.66 0.79
N VAL A 144 -0.36 -15.36 1.07
CA VAL A 144 0.53 -14.36 0.46
C VAL A 144 1.97 -14.51 0.97
N CYS A 145 2.17 -14.73 2.26
CA CYS A 145 3.51 -15.00 2.80
C CYS A 145 4.12 -16.26 2.18
N ARG A 146 3.31 -17.31 1.96
CA ARG A 146 3.75 -18.52 1.24
C ARG A 146 4.12 -18.25 -0.21
N GLU A 147 3.35 -17.41 -0.91
CA GLU A 147 3.68 -16.95 -2.26
C GLU A 147 4.98 -16.13 -2.27
N ALA A 148 5.18 -15.29 -1.26
CA ALA A 148 6.44 -14.54 -1.08
C ALA A 148 7.63 -15.43 -0.71
N GLY A 149 7.39 -16.69 -0.31
CA GLY A 149 8.42 -17.65 0.10
C GLY A 149 8.89 -17.45 1.54
N ILE A 150 8.08 -16.85 2.41
CA ILE A 150 8.43 -16.54 3.79
C ILE A 150 7.42 -17.13 4.80
N PRO A 151 7.83 -17.45 6.04
CA PRO A 151 6.93 -17.83 7.11
C PRO A 151 6.28 -16.61 7.78
N ILE A 152 5.07 -16.79 8.33
CA ILE A 152 4.60 -16.00 9.48
C ILE A 152 5.14 -16.69 10.72
N ALA A 153 6.11 -16.04 11.39
CA ALA A 153 6.88 -16.66 12.50
C ALA A 153 6.29 -16.39 13.89
N GLY A 154 5.14 -15.72 13.96
CA GLY A 154 4.48 -15.33 15.21
C GLY A 154 3.66 -14.06 15.01
N GLY A 155 3.44 -13.33 16.10
CA GLY A 155 2.70 -12.08 16.06
C GLY A 155 2.07 -11.72 17.39
N HIS A 156 1.13 -10.77 17.37
CA HIS A 156 0.38 -10.34 18.53
C HIS A 156 -1.11 -10.20 18.20
N SER A 157 -1.98 -10.52 19.16
CA SER A 157 -3.43 -10.43 19.00
C SER A 157 -4.08 -9.73 20.18
N ILE A 158 -5.04 -8.86 19.89
CA ILE A 158 -5.80 -8.11 20.90
C ILE A 158 -7.28 -8.05 20.55
N ASP A 159 -8.13 -7.93 21.56
CA ASP A 159 -9.55 -7.61 21.39
C ASP A 159 -9.69 -6.09 21.21
N VAL A 160 -10.37 -5.69 20.12
CA VAL A 160 -10.57 -4.27 19.76
C VAL A 160 -11.96 -4.06 19.19
N LEU A 161 -12.39 -2.78 19.08
CA LEU A 161 -13.74 -2.47 18.59
C LEU A 161 -13.91 -2.61 17.06
N GLU A 162 -12.84 -2.38 16.31
CA GLU A 162 -12.81 -2.46 14.84
C GLU A 162 -11.76 -3.48 14.41
N PRO A 163 -12.07 -4.32 13.40
CA PRO A 163 -11.08 -5.26 12.89
C PRO A 163 -9.85 -4.53 12.34
N ILE A 164 -8.66 -4.96 12.72
CA ILE A 164 -7.40 -4.58 12.09
C ILE A 164 -6.58 -5.83 11.84
N TYR A 165 -5.92 -5.86 10.70
CA TYR A 165 -4.96 -6.90 10.35
C TYR A 165 -3.82 -6.32 9.52
N GLY A 166 -2.65 -6.83 9.72
CA GLY A 166 -1.46 -6.52 8.97
C GLY A 166 -0.26 -7.31 9.45
N LEU A 167 0.91 -6.90 9.00
CA LEU A 167 2.16 -7.59 9.33
C LEU A 167 3.23 -6.59 9.78
N VAL A 168 4.09 -7.06 10.67
CA VAL A 168 5.49 -6.59 10.70
C VAL A 168 6.23 -7.40 9.66
N GLY A 169 6.84 -6.74 8.68
CA GLY A 169 7.66 -7.36 7.66
C GLY A 169 9.15 -7.17 7.95
N LEU A 170 9.93 -8.24 7.85
CA LEU A 170 11.38 -8.19 7.94
C LEU A 170 11.99 -8.69 6.64
N GLY A 171 13.00 -7.96 6.13
CA GLY A 171 13.70 -8.28 4.91
C GLY A 171 15.19 -7.99 4.99
N LEU A 172 15.93 -8.39 3.99
CA LEU A 172 17.36 -8.10 3.85
C LEU A 172 17.61 -7.37 2.54
N VAL A 173 18.57 -6.43 2.58
CA VAL A 173 19.07 -5.70 1.42
C VAL A 173 20.58 -5.52 1.56
N HIS A 174 21.30 -5.42 0.43
CA HIS A 174 22.69 -4.98 0.49
C HIS A 174 22.73 -3.48 0.84
N PRO A 175 23.60 -3.01 1.75
CA PRO A 175 23.64 -1.59 2.15
C PRO A 175 23.74 -0.61 0.96
N ASP A 176 24.50 -0.96 -0.07
CA ASP A 176 24.70 -0.11 -1.26
C ASP A 176 23.53 -0.22 -2.28
N ARG A 177 22.51 -1.03 -2.00
CA ARG A 177 21.34 -1.27 -2.88
C ARG A 177 20.01 -0.83 -2.26
N VAL A 178 20.07 -0.14 -1.13
CA VAL A 178 18.88 0.48 -0.52
C VAL A 178 18.36 1.57 -1.46
N ARG A 179 17.05 1.57 -1.75
CA ARG A 179 16.39 2.59 -2.57
C ARG A 179 15.61 3.52 -1.65
N ARG A 180 15.99 4.80 -1.62
CA ARG A 180 15.41 5.79 -0.71
C ARG A 180 14.70 6.88 -1.50
N ASN A 181 13.72 7.51 -0.90
CA ASN A 181 13.05 8.69 -1.44
C ASN A 181 14.03 9.86 -1.72
N ALA A 182 15.11 9.93 -0.94
CA ALA A 182 16.10 11.01 -1.03
C ALA A 182 17.11 10.86 -2.19
N ASP A 183 17.06 9.78 -2.95
CA ASP A 183 18.11 9.44 -3.93
C ASP A 183 17.71 9.71 -5.39
N ALA A 184 16.50 10.25 -5.66
CA ALA A 184 16.07 10.64 -7.01
C ALA A 184 16.97 11.75 -7.57
N GLN A 185 17.13 11.78 -8.91
CA GLN A 185 17.99 12.72 -9.61
C GLN A 185 17.21 13.57 -10.61
N ALA A 186 17.64 14.81 -10.81
CA ALA A 186 17.04 15.68 -11.82
C ALA A 186 17.24 15.06 -13.23
N GLY A 187 16.14 14.97 -13.99
CA GLY A 187 16.12 14.31 -15.30
C GLY A 187 15.69 12.84 -15.25
N ASP A 188 15.50 12.26 -14.07
CA ASP A 188 14.95 10.93 -13.95
C ASP A 188 13.55 10.84 -14.55
N VAL A 189 13.25 9.68 -15.09
CA VAL A 189 11.94 9.28 -15.57
C VAL A 189 11.19 8.57 -14.44
N LEU A 190 9.90 8.85 -14.31
CA LEU A 190 9.01 8.23 -13.32
C LEU A 190 8.22 7.11 -13.97
N VAL A 191 8.31 5.91 -13.42
CA VAL A 191 7.56 4.73 -13.87
C VAL A 191 6.65 4.24 -12.75
N LEU A 192 5.34 4.11 -13.04
CA LEU A 192 4.34 3.59 -12.11
C LEU A 192 3.96 2.17 -12.48
N GLY A 193 4.07 1.22 -11.53
CA GLY A 193 3.91 -0.22 -11.76
C GLY A 193 2.47 -0.70 -11.84
N LYS A 194 1.55 -0.16 -11.04
CA LYS A 194 0.12 -0.55 -11.02
C LYS A 194 -0.78 0.63 -11.34
N PRO A 195 -1.98 0.38 -11.89
CA PRO A 195 -2.95 1.44 -12.15
C PRO A 195 -3.56 1.98 -10.86
N LEU A 196 -4.04 3.24 -10.92
CA LEU A 196 -4.70 3.96 -9.83
C LEU A 196 -6.21 3.73 -9.82
N GLY A 197 -6.83 3.81 -8.63
CA GLY A 197 -8.28 3.80 -8.46
C GLY A 197 -8.80 2.80 -7.43
N VAL A 198 -7.92 2.14 -6.66
CA VAL A 198 -8.30 1.13 -5.64
C VAL A 198 -9.21 1.73 -4.58
N GLY A 199 -8.93 2.94 -4.08
CA GLY A 199 -9.76 3.58 -3.07
C GLY A 199 -11.16 3.93 -3.60
N VAL A 200 -11.26 4.40 -4.84
CA VAL A 200 -12.56 4.65 -5.51
C VAL A 200 -13.38 3.37 -5.57
N LEU A 201 -12.77 2.23 -5.98
CA LEU A 201 -13.46 0.94 -6.02
C LEU A 201 -13.87 0.46 -4.61
N SER A 202 -13.02 0.65 -3.63
CA SER A 202 -13.34 0.35 -2.22
C SER A 202 -14.52 1.18 -1.72
N ALA A 203 -14.58 2.48 -2.09
CA ALA A 203 -15.71 3.34 -1.74
C ALA A 203 -17.02 2.89 -2.43
N ALA A 204 -16.96 2.45 -3.69
CA ALA A 204 -18.09 1.88 -4.40
C ALA A 204 -18.55 0.55 -3.76
N LEU A 205 -17.61 -0.32 -3.36
CA LEU A 205 -17.90 -1.56 -2.63
C LEU A 205 -18.64 -1.29 -1.32
N LYS A 206 -18.12 -0.38 -0.51
CA LYS A 206 -18.74 -0.01 0.79
C LYS A 206 -20.16 0.53 0.64
N LYS A 207 -20.46 1.16 -0.50
CA LYS A 207 -21.81 1.63 -0.85
C LYS A 207 -22.71 0.52 -1.43
N GLY A 208 -22.19 -0.70 -1.61
CA GLY A 208 -22.90 -1.81 -2.25
C GLY A 208 -23.15 -1.63 -3.75
N GLN A 209 -22.33 -0.80 -4.43
CA GLN A 209 -22.48 -0.43 -5.83
C GLN A 209 -21.52 -1.19 -6.76
N LEU A 210 -20.39 -1.72 -6.21
CA LEU A 210 -19.40 -2.42 -7.01
C LEU A 210 -19.89 -3.82 -7.39
N ASP A 211 -19.85 -4.12 -8.68
CA ASP A 211 -20.20 -5.46 -9.18
C ASP A 211 -19.05 -6.46 -9.04
N GLY A 212 -19.32 -7.74 -9.36
CA GLY A 212 -18.34 -8.81 -9.26
C GLY A 212 -17.12 -8.63 -10.18
N ALA A 213 -17.28 -7.99 -11.33
CA ALA A 213 -16.18 -7.72 -12.26
C ALA A 213 -15.24 -6.65 -11.70
N GLY A 214 -15.79 -5.55 -11.19
CA GLY A 214 -15.02 -4.49 -10.52
C GLY A 214 -14.33 -5.00 -9.25
N TYR A 215 -14.99 -5.88 -8.48
CA TYR A 215 -14.37 -6.53 -7.32
C TYR A 215 -13.17 -7.40 -7.73
N ALA A 216 -13.32 -8.24 -8.75
CA ALA A 216 -12.22 -9.08 -9.24
C ALA A 216 -11.06 -8.24 -9.79
N GLU A 217 -11.35 -7.11 -10.46
CA GLU A 217 -10.33 -6.18 -10.95
C GLU A 217 -9.56 -5.54 -9.78
N MET A 218 -10.27 -5.09 -8.74
CA MET A 218 -9.65 -4.54 -7.52
C MET A 218 -8.76 -5.58 -6.84
N LEU A 219 -9.25 -6.82 -6.65
CA LEU A 219 -8.47 -7.90 -6.03
C LEU A 219 -7.20 -8.21 -6.79
N ARG A 220 -7.28 -8.29 -8.12
CA ARG A 220 -6.10 -8.58 -8.96
C ARG A 220 -4.96 -7.61 -8.68
N HIS A 221 -5.24 -6.30 -8.54
CA HIS A 221 -4.21 -5.31 -8.28
C HIS A 221 -3.76 -5.28 -6.82
N THR A 222 -4.69 -5.47 -5.88
CA THR A 222 -4.39 -5.37 -4.45
C THR A 222 -3.73 -6.60 -3.86
N THR A 223 -3.79 -7.75 -4.55
CA THR A 223 -3.13 -9.00 -4.12
C THR A 223 -1.89 -9.35 -4.94
N GLN A 224 -1.50 -8.54 -5.92
CA GLN A 224 -0.27 -8.70 -6.67
C GLN A 224 0.92 -8.18 -5.89
N LEU A 225 1.86 -9.05 -5.51
CA LEU A 225 3.09 -8.70 -4.81
C LEU A 225 4.02 -7.82 -5.66
N ASN A 226 4.55 -6.75 -5.08
CA ASN A 226 5.54 -5.87 -5.72
C ASN A 226 6.96 -6.49 -5.77
N ARG A 227 7.05 -7.82 -5.92
CA ARG A 227 8.30 -8.60 -5.94
C ARG A 227 9.32 -8.12 -6.96
N VAL A 228 8.87 -7.47 -8.03
CA VAL A 228 9.74 -6.85 -9.04
C VAL A 228 10.72 -5.84 -8.43
N GLY A 229 10.39 -5.24 -7.28
CA GLY A 229 11.26 -4.32 -6.54
C GLY A 229 12.61 -4.91 -6.17
N MET A 230 12.71 -6.23 -5.92
CA MET A 230 14.00 -6.90 -5.70
C MET A 230 14.92 -6.78 -6.91
N ALA A 231 14.41 -6.97 -8.12
CA ALA A 231 15.19 -6.86 -9.35
C ALA A 231 15.50 -5.40 -9.69
N LEU A 232 14.51 -4.51 -9.52
CA LEU A 232 14.69 -3.07 -9.74
C LEU A 232 15.73 -2.48 -8.79
N GLY A 233 15.76 -2.92 -7.53
CA GLY A 233 16.77 -2.53 -6.55
C GLY A 233 18.22 -2.86 -6.96
N GLN A 234 18.42 -3.84 -7.84
CA GLN A 234 19.75 -4.21 -8.34
C GLN A 234 20.16 -3.40 -9.58
N MET A 235 19.28 -2.65 -10.22
CA MET A 235 19.59 -1.86 -11.42
C MET A 235 20.31 -0.56 -11.05
N ASP A 236 21.50 -0.32 -11.58
CA ASP A 236 22.29 0.88 -11.26
C ASP A 236 21.58 2.18 -11.69
N GLY A 237 20.76 2.15 -12.74
CA GLY A 237 20.00 3.31 -13.20
C GLY A 237 18.70 3.56 -12.46
N VAL A 238 18.31 2.75 -11.47
CA VAL A 238 17.20 3.02 -10.57
C VAL A 238 17.74 3.78 -9.36
N HIS A 239 17.24 4.99 -9.13
CA HIS A 239 17.76 5.86 -8.08
C HIS A 239 16.88 5.86 -6.85
N ALA A 240 15.55 6.01 -6.99
CA ALA A 240 14.61 5.99 -5.88
C ALA A 240 13.40 5.10 -6.20
N MET A 241 12.79 4.51 -5.18
CA MET A 241 11.55 3.77 -5.24
C MET A 241 10.71 4.05 -4.00
N THR A 242 9.40 4.05 -4.16
CA THR A 242 8.40 3.96 -3.09
C THR A 242 7.21 3.16 -3.61
N ASP A 243 6.34 2.66 -2.76
CA ASP A 243 5.04 2.18 -3.20
C ASP A 243 3.97 3.28 -3.02
N VAL A 244 3.01 3.30 -3.92
CA VAL A 244 1.93 4.28 -3.88
C VAL A 244 0.80 3.74 -3.03
N THR A 245 0.64 4.26 -1.80
CA THR A 245 -0.36 3.79 -0.85
C THR A 245 -1.30 4.90 -0.35
N GLY A 246 -1.41 5.12 0.95
CA GLY A 246 -2.46 5.91 1.58
C GLY A 246 -2.54 7.38 1.20
N PHE A 247 -1.44 7.98 0.79
CA PHE A 247 -1.40 9.39 0.39
C PHE A 247 -1.64 9.62 -1.11
N GLY A 248 -1.90 8.54 -1.87
CA GLY A 248 -2.10 8.58 -3.31
C GLY A 248 -0.81 8.89 -4.08
N LEU A 249 -0.89 8.86 -5.40
CA LEU A 249 0.27 9.16 -6.26
C LEU A 249 0.88 10.52 -5.93
N ALA A 250 0.05 11.55 -5.77
CA ALA A 250 0.53 12.91 -5.53
C ALA A 250 1.29 13.04 -4.20
N GLY A 251 0.80 12.39 -3.13
CA GLY A 251 1.45 12.45 -1.83
C GLY A 251 2.80 11.74 -1.81
N HIS A 252 2.86 10.49 -2.30
CA HIS A 252 4.10 9.71 -2.31
C HIS A 252 5.15 10.29 -3.27
N LEU A 253 4.74 10.85 -4.42
CA LEU A 253 5.69 11.55 -5.29
C LEU A 253 6.22 12.84 -4.64
N LEU A 254 5.39 13.56 -3.86
CA LEU A 254 5.87 14.71 -3.08
C LEU A 254 6.86 14.31 -1.97
N GLU A 255 6.77 13.09 -1.42
CA GLU A 255 7.77 12.56 -0.49
C GLU A 255 9.12 12.37 -1.19
N ILE A 256 9.14 11.78 -2.38
CA ILE A 256 10.36 11.70 -3.22
C ILE A 256 10.88 13.12 -3.55
N CYS A 257 10.02 14.03 -3.98
CA CYS A 257 10.43 15.40 -4.30
C CYS A 257 11.12 16.10 -3.11
N ARG A 258 10.52 15.99 -1.93
CA ARG A 258 11.05 16.61 -0.70
C ARG A 258 12.33 15.95 -0.23
N GLY A 259 12.36 14.60 -0.21
CA GLY A 259 13.54 13.83 0.18
C GLY A 259 14.75 14.13 -0.69
N SER A 260 14.55 14.27 -2.01
CA SER A 260 15.60 14.53 -2.99
C SER A 260 15.85 16.02 -3.26
N CYS A 261 15.11 16.94 -2.62
CA CYS A 261 15.14 18.38 -2.90
C CYS A 261 14.90 18.70 -4.40
N LEU A 262 13.96 18.00 -5.03
CA LEU A 262 13.58 18.12 -6.44
C LEU A 262 12.12 18.47 -6.59
N SER A 263 11.69 18.77 -7.81
CA SER A 263 10.31 18.87 -8.25
C SER A 263 10.00 17.75 -9.24
N ALA A 264 8.72 17.50 -9.52
CA ALA A 264 8.32 16.54 -10.53
C ALA A 264 7.20 17.08 -11.43
N GLN A 265 7.16 16.57 -12.67
CA GLN A 265 6.06 16.77 -13.60
C GLN A 265 5.45 15.42 -13.96
N VAL A 266 4.12 15.33 -13.88
CA VAL A 266 3.34 14.13 -14.23
C VAL A 266 2.38 14.45 -15.36
N GLU A 267 2.36 13.57 -16.38
CA GLU A 267 1.46 13.65 -17.52
C GLU A 267 0.16 12.89 -17.22
N LEU A 268 -0.95 13.61 -17.01
CA LEU A 268 -2.25 13.01 -16.65
C LEU A 268 -2.71 11.97 -17.67
N ALA A 269 -2.45 12.20 -18.96
CA ALA A 269 -2.81 11.28 -20.04
C ALA A 269 -2.02 9.95 -20.03
N SER A 270 -0.86 9.92 -19.35
CA SER A 270 0.01 8.76 -19.26
C SER A 270 -0.24 7.89 -18.04
N LEU A 271 -1.11 8.32 -17.13
CA LEU A 271 -1.40 7.58 -15.91
C LEU A 271 -2.13 6.27 -16.21
N PRO A 272 -1.63 5.11 -15.75
CA PRO A 272 -2.39 3.88 -15.78
C PRO A 272 -3.55 3.97 -14.77
N LEU A 273 -4.76 3.76 -15.25
CA LEU A 273 -5.97 3.87 -14.45
C LEU A 273 -6.78 2.57 -14.53
N ILE A 274 -7.41 2.17 -13.44
CA ILE A 274 -8.38 1.08 -13.41
C ILE A 274 -9.64 1.56 -14.13
N GLY A 275 -10.04 0.87 -15.22
CA GLY A 275 -11.14 1.32 -16.07
C GLY A 275 -12.46 1.52 -15.34
N SER A 276 -12.84 0.57 -14.47
CA SER A 276 -14.03 0.67 -13.62
C SER A 276 -13.94 1.81 -12.61
N ALA A 277 -12.75 2.09 -12.06
CA ALA A 277 -12.55 3.21 -11.13
C ALA A 277 -12.73 4.58 -11.82
N VAL A 278 -12.32 4.72 -13.08
CA VAL A 278 -12.54 5.94 -13.86
C VAL A 278 -14.04 6.25 -13.99
N GLN A 279 -14.85 5.23 -14.26
CA GLN A 279 -16.30 5.40 -14.35
C GLN A 279 -16.85 5.91 -13.00
N TRP A 280 -16.55 5.23 -11.91
CA TRP A 280 -17.02 5.63 -10.58
C TRP A 280 -16.52 7.02 -10.15
N ALA A 281 -15.28 7.36 -10.45
CA ALA A 281 -14.74 8.68 -10.16
C ALA A 281 -15.47 9.79 -10.93
N ARG A 282 -15.84 9.56 -12.21
CA ARG A 282 -16.66 10.48 -13.02
C ARG A 282 -18.08 10.65 -12.46
N GLU A 283 -18.62 9.62 -11.82
CA GLU A 283 -19.91 9.64 -11.12
C GLU A 283 -19.83 10.27 -9.72
N GLY A 284 -18.64 10.78 -9.32
CA GLY A 284 -18.41 11.45 -8.04
C GLY A 284 -18.16 10.51 -6.87
N VAL A 285 -17.83 9.25 -7.11
CA VAL A 285 -17.40 8.33 -6.06
C VAL A 285 -15.96 8.63 -5.68
N ALA A 286 -15.72 8.93 -4.42
CA ALA A 286 -14.42 9.22 -3.84
C ALA A 286 -14.34 8.72 -2.41
N THR A 287 -13.12 8.53 -1.90
CA THR A 287 -12.87 8.29 -0.48
C THR A 287 -12.78 9.62 0.28
N GLY A 288 -13.17 9.63 1.55
CA GLY A 288 -12.90 10.78 2.42
C GLY A 288 -11.40 11.06 2.59
N ALA A 289 -10.56 10.05 2.41
CA ALA A 289 -9.11 10.18 2.46
C ALA A 289 -8.56 11.01 1.30
N SER A 290 -9.10 10.87 0.07
CA SER A 290 -8.69 11.68 -1.09
C SER A 290 -8.82 13.19 -0.81
N GLY A 291 -9.96 13.62 -0.24
CA GLY A 291 -10.16 15.03 0.15
C GLY A 291 -9.20 15.49 1.25
N ARG A 292 -8.95 14.65 2.27
CA ARG A 292 -7.96 14.97 3.32
C ARG A 292 -6.52 15.05 2.79
N ASN A 293 -6.16 14.18 1.86
CA ASN A 293 -4.88 14.18 1.17
C ASN A 293 -4.68 15.50 0.42
N TRP A 294 -5.66 15.88 -0.40
CA TRP A 294 -5.60 17.16 -1.11
C TRP A 294 -5.49 18.36 -0.17
N ALA A 295 -6.28 18.40 0.91
CA ALA A 295 -6.20 19.48 1.91
C ALA A 295 -4.83 19.56 2.61
N ALA A 296 -4.13 18.41 2.74
CA ALA A 296 -2.84 18.37 3.44
C ALA A 296 -1.65 18.83 2.59
N TYR A 297 -1.66 18.60 1.27
CA TYR A 297 -0.51 18.89 0.41
C TYR A 297 -0.85 19.58 -0.92
N GLY A 298 -2.11 19.91 -1.18
CA GLY A 298 -2.53 20.51 -2.45
C GLY A 298 -1.88 21.87 -2.73
N ASN A 299 -1.40 22.60 -1.71
CA ASN A 299 -0.64 23.84 -1.87
C ASN A 299 0.74 23.63 -2.52
N ASP A 300 1.28 22.41 -2.47
CA ASP A 300 2.55 22.03 -3.09
C ASP A 300 2.34 21.41 -4.48
N VAL A 301 1.09 21.41 -4.98
CA VAL A 301 0.72 20.80 -6.27
C VAL A 301 0.21 21.88 -7.22
N ASP A 302 0.81 21.97 -8.40
CA ASP A 302 0.34 22.78 -9.52
C ASP A 302 -0.61 21.90 -10.37
N TRP A 303 -1.92 22.13 -10.21
CA TRP A 303 -2.97 21.38 -10.90
C TRP A 303 -3.52 22.18 -12.08
N PRO A 304 -3.67 21.59 -13.30
CA PRO A 304 -4.22 22.31 -14.46
C PRO A 304 -5.66 22.77 -14.19
N ALA A 305 -5.95 24.03 -14.48
CA ALA A 305 -7.26 24.63 -14.20
C ALA A 305 -8.41 24.00 -15.00
N ASP A 306 -8.12 23.41 -16.15
CA ASP A 306 -9.06 22.75 -17.07
C ASP A 306 -9.12 21.22 -16.87
N ALA A 307 -8.25 20.64 -16.05
CA ALA A 307 -8.30 19.21 -15.76
C ALA A 307 -9.53 18.86 -14.90
N PRO A 308 -10.30 17.84 -15.27
CA PRO A 308 -11.52 17.48 -14.57
C PRO A 308 -11.24 16.95 -13.16
N GLU A 309 -12.16 17.22 -12.23
CA GLU A 309 -11.99 16.88 -10.80
C GLU A 309 -11.79 15.38 -10.55
N TRP A 310 -12.39 14.51 -11.35
CA TRP A 310 -12.23 13.07 -11.22
C TRP A 310 -10.76 12.61 -11.40
N GLN A 311 -9.96 13.30 -12.22
CA GLN A 311 -8.53 12.99 -12.36
C GLN A 311 -7.78 13.34 -11.08
N ARG A 312 -8.07 14.51 -10.48
CA ARG A 312 -7.51 14.89 -9.19
C ARG A 312 -7.88 13.87 -8.11
N THR A 313 -9.13 13.45 -8.09
CA THR A 313 -9.60 12.40 -7.19
C THR A 313 -8.74 11.14 -7.29
N LEU A 314 -8.46 10.64 -8.50
CA LEU A 314 -7.63 9.45 -8.72
C LEU A 314 -6.16 9.65 -8.33
N CYS A 315 -5.59 10.86 -8.53
CA CYS A 315 -4.21 11.15 -8.15
C CYS A 315 -4.02 11.28 -6.63
N THR A 316 -5.08 11.62 -5.89
CA THR A 316 -5.09 11.75 -4.42
C THR A 316 -5.75 10.56 -3.72
N ASP A 317 -6.28 9.61 -4.48
CA ASP A 317 -6.97 8.42 -4.00
C ASP A 317 -6.01 7.49 -3.25
N PRO A 318 -6.33 7.06 -2.02
CA PRO A 318 -5.49 6.09 -1.32
C PRO A 318 -5.46 4.77 -2.09
N GLN A 319 -4.25 4.28 -2.37
CA GLN A 319 -4.05 2.99 -2.99
C GLN A 319 -3.68 1.99 -1.91
N THR A 320 -4.51 0.98 -1.68
CA THR A 320 -4.14 -0.14 -0.81
C THR A 320 -3.41 -1.17 -1.65
N SER A 321 -2.23 -1.59 -1.22
CA SER A 321 -1.35 -2.45 -2.03
C SER A 321 -1.05 -1.88 -3.42
N GLY A 322 -0.78 -0.60 -3.50
CA GLY A 322 -0.52 0.06 -4.78
C GLY A 322 0.78 -0.38 -5.45
N GLY A 323 1.06 0.20 -6.61
CA GLY A 323 2.25 -0.13 -7.39
C GLY A 323 3.49 0.63 -6.92
N LEU A 324 4.66 0.08 -7.24
CA LEU A 324 5.90 0.81 -7.08
C LEU A 324 5.92 2.02 -8.02
N LEU A 325 6.35 3.16 -7.49
CA LEU A 325 6.75 4.35 -8.22
C LEU A 325 8.27 4.40 -8.25
N VAL A 326 8.84 4.33 -9.43
CA VAL A 326 10.30 4.21 -9.64
C VAL A 326 10.82 5.47 -10.30
N SER A 327 11.82 6.11 -9.70
CA SER A 327 12.62 7.17 -10.30
C SER A 327 13.91 6.58 -10.86
N CYS A 328 14.12 6.69 -12.17
CA CYS A 328 15.27 6.07 -12.82
C CYS A 328 15.86 6.96 -13.93
N ALA A 329 17.13 6.76 -14.24
CA ALA A 329 17.77 7.39 -15.39
C ALA A 329 16.96 7.12 -16.67
N ALA A 330 16.84 8.11 -17.55
CA ALA A 330 16.07 7.98 -18.79
C ALA A 330 16.55 6.78 -19.65
N SER A 331 17.84 6.49 -19.64
CA SER A 331 18.41 5.33 -20.34
C SER A 331 18.02 3.99 -19.72
N ALA A 332 17.65 3.95 -18.45
CA ALA A 332 17.23 2.74 -17.74
C ALA A 332 15.72 2.46 -17.88
N ALA A 333 14.90 3.46 -18.24
CA ALA A 333 13.44 3.35 -18.28
C ALA A 333 12.93 2.16 -19.15
N PRO A 334 13.49 1.85 -20.33
CA PRO A 334 13.06 0.66 -21.09
C PRO A 334 13.29 -0.65 -20.34
N ALA A 335 14.42 -0.81 -19.64
CA ALA A 335 14.73 -2.01 -18.87
C ALA A 335 13.82 -2.12 -17.62
N VAL A 336 13.51 -0.99 -16.95
CA VAL A 336 12.57 -0.91 -15.84
C VAL A 336 11.17 -1.33 -16.29
N LEU A 337 10.66 -0.80 -17.40
CA LEU A 337 9.37 -1.21 -17.98
C LEU A 337 9.34 -2.70 -18.33
N GLN A 338 10.42 -3.20 -18.94
CA GLN A 338 10.52 -4.62 -19.26
C GLN A 338 10.49 -5.50 -18.00
N ALA A 339 11.16 -5.09 -16.92
CA ALA A 339 11.12 -5.80 -15.65
C ALA A 339 9.71 -5.87 -15.07
N PHE A 340 8.97 -4.75 -15.09
CA PHE A 340 7.57 -4.73 -14.70
C PHE A 340 6.71 -5.67 -15.55
N GLN A 341 6.78 -5.55 -16.88
CA GLN A 341 5.98 -6.36 -17.81
C GLN A 341 6.27 -7.85 -17.68
N SER A 342 7.54 -8.23 -17.57
CA SER A 342 7.97 -9.63 -17.38
C SER A 342 7.51 -10.20 -16.03
N SER A 343 7.25 -9.34 -15.04
CA SER A 343 6.73 -9.69 -13.72
C SER A 343 5.20 -9.60 -13.63
N GLY A 344 4.50 -9.44 -14.76
CA GLY A 344 3.03 -9.43 -14.81
C GLY A 344 2.38 -8.06 -14.58
N PHE A 345 3.14 -6.97 -14.52
CA PHE A 345 2.62 -5.60 -14.39
C PHE A 345 2.38 -5.00 -15.79
N ALA A 346 1.39 -5.55 -16.50
CA ALA A 346 1.12 -5.20 -17.90
C ALA A 346 0.76 -3.72 -18.13
N GLN A 347 0.27 -3.03 -17.12
CA GLN A 347 -0.14 -1.63 -17.18
C GLN A 347 0.95 -0.65 -16.68
N ALA A 348 2.15 -1.15 -16.34
CA ALA A 348 3.25 -0.26 -15.95
C ALA A 348 3.56 0.75 -17.05
N ALA A 349 3.69 2.02 -16.68
CA ALA A 349 3.84 3.11 -17.61
C ALA A 349 4.81 4.19 -17.11
N VAL A 350 5.45 4.88 -18.06
CA VAL A 350 6.14 6.14 -17.79
C VAL A 350 5.07 7.21 -17.55
N VAL A 351 5.11 7.87 -16.40
CA VAL A 351 4.07 8.81 -15.98
C VAL A 351 4.57 10.25 -15.84
N GLY A 352 5.90 10.46 -15.89
CA GLY A 352 6.45 11.79 -15.70
C GLY A 352 7.97 11.80 -15.57
N ARG A 353 8.49 12.88 -15.01
CA ARG A 353 9.93 13.08 -14.81
C ARG A 353 10.24 13.92 -13.58
N MET A 354 11.41 13.71 -13.00
CA MET A 354 11.98 14.58 -11.97
C MET A 354 12.66 15.80 -12.58
N GLN A 355 12.55 16.94 -11.92
CA GLN A 355 13.12 18.22 -12.37
C GLN A 355 13.86 18.90 -11.22
N ALA A 356 14.83 19.76 -11.54
CA ALA A 356 15.45 20.62 -10.55
C ALA A 356 14.41 21.57 -9.94
N CYS A 357 14.51 21.82 -8.62
CA CYS A 357 13.68 22.84 -7.98
C CYS A 357 14.00 24.24 -8.52
N GLU A 358 12.98 25.06 -8.73
CA GLU A 358 13.16 26.50 -8.89
C GLU A 358 13.56 27.10 -7.52
N HIS A 359 14.61 27.93 -7.51
CA HIS A 359 15.31 28.41 -6.31
C HIS A 359 14.42 29.00 -5.21
N ASP A 360 13.24 29.54 -5.53
CA ASP A 360 12.37 30.24 -4.59
C ASP A 360 11.08 29.51 -4.19
N ARG A 361 10.79 28.32 -4.76
CA ARG A 361 9.49 27.66 -4.59
C ARG A 361 9.49 26.35 -3.79
N GLY A 362 10.69 25.84 -3.45
CA GLY A 362 10.82 24.51 -2.82
C GLY A 362 10.40 23.35 -3.75
N SER A 363 10.25 22.17 -3.19
CA SER A 363 9.80 20.99 -3.93
C SER A 363 8.33 21.09 -4.30
N ARG A 364 8.02 20.91 -5.59
CA ARG A 364 6.65 21.00 -6.14
C ARG A 364 6.34 19.84 -7.07
N LEU A 365 5.06 19.54 -7.19
CA LEU A 365 4.53 18.56 -8.12
C LEU A 365 3.60 19.26 -9.11
N ALA A 366 3.93 19.21 -10.39
CA ALA A 366 3.07 19.71 -11.45
C ALA A 366 2.40 18.55 -12.22
N PHE A 367 1.11 18.71 -12.51
CA PHE A 367 0.38 17.86 -13.43
C PHE A 367 0.13 18.61 -14.74
N ALA A 368 0.22 17.87 -15.88
CA ALA A 368 -0.01 18.41 -17.22
C ALA A 368 -0.92 17.49 -18.05
#